data_72671417b87414723343141edbf15c84
#
_entry.id   72671417b87414723343141edbf15c84
#
_cell.length_a   1.000
_cell.length_b   1.000
_cell.length_c   1.000
_cell.angle_alpha   90.00
_cell.angle_beta   90.00
_cell.angle_gamma   90.00
#
_symmetry.space_group_name_H-M   'P 1'
#
loop_
_entity.id
_entity.type
_entity.pdbx_description
1 polymer ?
#
loop_
_entity_poly.entity_id
_entity_poly.type
_entity_poly.pdbx_seq_one_letter_code
_entity_poly.pdbx_strand_id
1 'polypeptide(L)'
;MKPLVKKMLTVVLCASTLTAPLFLTGCSVSKVANSVQQGVQKKSQDDVKVFNNYIKAVGDFNSHTVRFGYAIGPDIQKLREGQHLTSFMAPHFDSLQKNLQAAKDAGVPYDDMKEPLDKVLAVLKDIVPVASELDTYYETNSYQADNYAKEQQLGPKYVQLYDQFYAAYNQLDAVIHKHNTENQQAHLKELKESGKKNAAAAQEVHLRLTALLDGFEEGKQIDVNAANQELQGIMDVSNSITSPEYNSTKNSLNTAIGRIRTFLGDQTNDHYNDMVESYNRFIGSMNRLDMNKLDK
;
A
#
# COMPACT_ATOMS: atom_id res chain seq x y z
N MET A 1 9.40 5.31 23.54
CA MET A 1 9.55 4.90 22.12
C MET A 1 10.25 6.03 21.38
N LYS A 2 11.36 5.74 20.69
CA LYS A 2 12.11 6.76 19.95
C LYS A 2 11.31 7.15 18.68
N PRO A 3 11.21 8.43 18.32
CA PRO A 3 10.26 8.95 17.32
C PRO A 3 10.50 8.49 15.86
N LEU A 4 11.59 7.83 15.56
CA LEU A 4 11.98 7.52 14.18
C LEU A 4 11.41 6.20 13.63
N VAL A 5 11.20 5.19 14.48
CA VAL A 5 10.52 3.94 14.08
C VAL A 5 9.06 4.22 13.71
N LYS A 6 8.50 5.26 14.30
CA LYS A 6 7.13 5.71 14.08
C LYS A 6 6.86 6.28 12.68
N LYS A 7 7.79 7.05 12.09
CA LYS A 7 7.57 7.67 10.75
C LYS A 7 7.51 6.67 9.59
N MET A 8 8.07 5.46 9.75
CA MET A 8 7.98 4.40 8.74
C MET A 8 6.65 3.64 8.74
N LEU A 9 5.86 3.77 9.83
CA LEU A 9 4.66 2.97 10.02
C LEU A 9 3.45 3.43 9.18
N THR A 10 3.40 4.68 8.77
CA THR A 10 2.22 5.27 8.09
C THR A 10 2.08 4.86 6.62
N VAL A 11 3.13 4.30 6.01
CA VAL A 11 3.22 4.09 4.55
C VAL A 11 2.62 2.76 4.07
N VAL A 12 2.14 1.90 4.96
CA VAL A 12 2.02 0.47 4.64
C VAL A 12 0.64 0.02 4.18
N LEU A 13 -0.37 0.83 4.34
CA LEU A 13 -1.77 0.38 4.16
C LEU A 13 -2.32 0.46 2.74
N CYS A 14 -1.55 0.87 1.74
CA CYS A 14 -2.10 1.28 0.44
C CYS A 14 -2.05 0.24 -0.69
N ALA A 15 -1.80 -1.03 -0.45
CA ALA A 15 -1.62 -2.01 -1.53
C ALA A 15 -2.86 -2.84 -1.86
N SER A 16 -3.99 -2.22 -2.10
CA SER A 16 -5.15 -2.94 -2.65
C SER A 16 -5.25 -2.75 -4.17
N THR A 17 -4.76 -3.74 -4.91
CA THR A 17 -4.93 -3.77 -6.36
C THR A 17 -6.38 -4.07 -6.73
N LEU A 18 -6.98 -3.23 -7.57
CA LEU A 18 -8.24 -3.55 -8.25
C LEU A 18 -7.97 -4.65 -9.28
N THR A 19 -8.10 -5.90 -8.88
CA THR A 19 -8.12 -7.03 -9.82
C THR A 19 -9.55 -7.47 -10.14
N ALA A 20 -10.48 -6.54 -10.26
CA ALA A 20 -11.71 -6.85 -10.95
C ALA A 20 -11.51 -6.51 -12.44
N PRO A 21 -11.53 -7.48 -13.36
CA PRO A 21 -11.71 -7.16 -14.75
C PRO A 21 -13.09 -6.52 -14.87
N LEU A 22 -13.14 -5.23 -15.16
CA LEU A 22 -14.37 -4.59 -15.63
C LEU A 22 -14.70 -5.22 -16.99
N PHE A 23 -15.28 -6.41 -16.98
CA PHE A 23 -15.92 -6.96 -18.16
C PHE A 23 -17.23 -6.21 -18.40
N LEU A 24 -17.14 -5.11 -19.11
CA LEU A 24 -18.26 -4.61 -19.87
C LEU A 24 -18.50 -5.61 -21.02
N THR A 25 -19.20 -6.70 -20.75
CA THR A 25 -19.93 -7.40 -21.80
C THR A 25 -21.02 -6.45 -22.28
N GLY A 26 -20.96 -6.12 -23.55
CA GLY A 26 -21.83 -5.17 -24.19
C GLY A 26 -23.30 -5.45 -23.92
N CYS A 27 -23.96 -4.45 -23.37
CA CYS A 27 -25.39 -4.23 -23.54
C CYS A 27 -25.57 -2.81 -24.03
N SER A 28 -26.29 -2.73 -25.13
CA SER A 28 -26.64 -1.55 -25.91
C SER A 28 -27.00 -0.34 -25.05
N VAL A 29 -26.34 0.76 -25.36
CA VAL A 29 -26.64 2.09 -24.84
C VAL A 29 -28.03 2.50 -25.35
N SER A 30 -29.01 2.51 -24.49
CA SER A 30 -30.26 3.26 -24.67
C SER A 30 -30.33 4.34 -23.60
N LYS A 31 -30.10 5.56 -24.05
CA LYS A 31 -30.55 6.86 -23.53
C LYS A 31 -31.07 6.88 -22.07
N VAL A 32 -30.25 7.38 -21.16
CA VAL A 32 -30.72 8.26 -20.09
C VAL A 32 -29.80 9.47 -20.07
N ALA A 33 -30.35 10.58 -20.55
CA ALA A 33 -29.73 11.89 -20.48
C ALA A 33 -29.96 12.48 -19.07
N ASN A 34 -28.93 13.27 -18.63
CA ASN A 34 -29.01 14.35 -17.67
C ASN A 34 -29.36 14.01 -16.20
N SER A 35 -28.34 13.79 -15.42
CA SER A 35 -28.25 14.47 -14.11
C SER A 35 -26.78 14.85 -13.88
N VAL A 36 -26.57 16.13 -13.71
CA VAL A 36 -25.32 16.78 -13.33
C VAL A 36 -24.85 16.19 -12.01
N GLN A 37 -23.78 15.44 -12.04
CA GLN A 37 -23.02 15.11 -10.85
C GLN A 37 -21.54 15.39 -11.09
N GLN A 38 -21.06 16.38 -10.37
CA GLN A 38 -19.69 16.87 -10.40
C GLN A 38 -18.71 15.73 -10.08
N GLY A 39 -17.74 15.52 -10.96
CA GLY A 39 -16.37 15.25 -10.55
C GLY A 39 -15.79 13.86 -10.75
N VAL A 40 -16.51 12.79 -11.03
CA VAL A 40 -15.87 11.49 -11.33
C VAL A 40 -15.95 11.21 -12.83
N GLN A 41 -14.89 11.56 -13.55
CA GLN A 41 -14.74 11.12 -14.94
C GLN A 41 -14.66 9.59 -14.96
N LYS A 42 -15.61 8.93 -15.63
CA LYS A 42 -15.55 7.48 -15.88
C LYS A 42 -14.28 7.19 -16.71
N LYS A 43 -13.26 6.66 -16.08
CA LYS A 43 -11.98 6.31 -16.72
C LYS A 43 -12.18 5.16 -17.70
N SER A 44 -11.40 5.16 -18.79
CA SER A 44 -11.38 4.04 -19.73
C SER A 44 -10.84 2.78 -19.07
N GLN A 45 -11.14 1.59 -19.63
CA GLN A 45 -10.55 0.34 -19.15
C GLN A 45 -9.02 0.35 -19.22
N ASP A 46 -8.46 1.05 -20.19
CA ASP A 46 -7.01 1.15 -20.34
C ASP A 46 -6.40 2.06 -19.27
N ASP A 47 -7.05 3.17 -18.90
CA ASP A 47 -6.62 4.00 -17.77
C ASP A 47 -6.62 3.22 -16.45
N VAL A 48 -7.62 2.37 -16.21
CA VAL A 48 -7.69 1.52 -15.01
C VAL A 48 -6.54 0.50 -14.99
N LYS A 49 -6.23 -0.13 -16.12
CA LYS A 49 -5.09 -1.06 -16.23
C LYS A 49 -3.76 -0.35 -15.96
N VAL A 50 -3.57 0.83 -16.57
CA VAL A 50 -2.38 1.64 -16.34
C VAL A 50 -2.29 2.03 -14.87
N PHE A 51 -3.38 2.47 -14.25
CA PHE A 51 -3.41 2.84 -12.83
C PHE A 51 -3.02 1.65 -11.91
N ASN A 52 -3.48 0.44 -12.23
CA ASN A 52 -3.12 -0.77 -11.48
C ASN A 52 -1.62 -1.06 -11.48
N ASN A 53 -0.86 -0.63 -12.52
CA ASN A 53 0.60 -0.76 -12.50
C ASN A 53 1.24 0.10 -11.40
N TYR A 54 0.72 1.31 -11.15
CA TYR A 54 1.18 2.17 -10.06
C TYR A 54 0.82 1.58 -8.70
N ILE A 55 -0.43 1.11 -8.52
CA ILE A 55 -0.86 0.44 -7.29
C ILE A 55 0.05 -0.77 -7.00
N LYS A 56 0.35 -1.56 -8.04
CA LYS A 56 1.24 -2.72 -7.88
C LYS A 56 2.66 -2.31 -7.51
N ALA A 57 3.24 -1.30 -8.18
CA ALA A 57 4.60 -0.84 -7.90
C ALA A 57 4.75 -0.36 -6.45
N VAL A 58 3.80 0.46 -5.99
CA VAL A 58 3.75 0.97 -4.61
C VAL A 58 3.51 -0.18 -3.62
N GLY A 59 2.58 -1.07 -3.92
CA GLY A 59 2.24 -2.21 -3.07
C GLY A 59 3.40 -3.19 -2.88
N ASP A 60 4.11 -3.53 -3.93
CA ASP A 60 5.29 -4.39 -3.87
C ASP A 60 6.39 -3.75 -3.01
N PHE A 61 6.63 -2.45 -3.18
CA PHE A 61 7.61 -1.70 -2.39
C PHE A 61 7.22 -1.63 -0.91
N ASN A 62 5.98 -1.29 -0.60
CA ASN A 62 5.47 -1.20 0.76
C ASN A 62 5.54 -2.56 1.48
N SER A 63 5.14 -3.63 0.80
CA SER A 63 5.18 -4.98 1.37
C SER A 63 6.61 -5.41 1.72
N HIS A 64 7.59 -5.07 0.88
CA HIS A 64 9.00 -5.32 1.18
C HIS A 64 9.48 -4.48 2.37
N THR A 65 9.19 -3.18 2.37
CA THR A 65 9.61 -2.27 3.44
C THR A 65 9.05 -2.68 4.80
N VAL A 66 7.80 -3.18 4.87
CA VAL A 66 7.23 -3.73 6.10
C VAL A 66 7.98 -4.96 6.55
N ARG A 67 8.19 -5.90 5.64
CA ARG A 67 8.84 -7.18 5.97
C ARG A 67 10.25 -6.99 6.51
N PHE A 68 11.00 -6.01 6.02
CA PHE A 68 12.41 -5.76 6.37
C PHE A 68 12.64 -4.47 7.17
N GLY A 69 11.58 -3.75 7.54
CA GLY A 69 11.69 -2.47 8.26
C GLY A 69 12.39 -2.58 9.61
N TYR A 70 12.38 -3.76 10.23
CA TYR A 70 13.12 -4.04 11.46
C TYR A 70 14.65 -3.93 11.29
N ALA A 71 15.17 -4.16 10.07
CA ALA A 71 16.59 -4.00 9.75
C ALA A 71 16.90 -2.61 9.20
N ILE A 72 16.08 -2.12 8.27
CA ILE A 72 16.28 -0.84 7.56
C ILE A 72 16.25 0.35 8.53
N GLY A 73 15.25 0.42 9.41
CA GLY A 73 15.06 1.56 10.31
C GLY A 73 16.21 1.80 11.28
N PRO A 74 16.69 0.78 12.01
CA PRO A 74 17.86 0.90 12.88
C PRO A 74 19.13 1.32 12.15
N ASP A 75 19.36 0.83 10.93
CA ASP A 75 20.56 1.16 10.17
C ASP A 75 20.55 2.64 9.73
N ILE A 76 19.40 3.15 9.27
CA ILE A 76 19.24 4.59 8.99
C ILE A 76 19.51 5.43 10.24
N GLN A 77 19.01 5.00 11.41
CA GLN A 77 19.25 5.74 12.64
C GLN A 77 20.73 5.77 13.04
N LYS A 78 21.41 4.64 12.93
CA LYS A 78 22.86 4.56 13.20
C LYS A 78 23.66 5.50 12.27
N LEU A 79 23.36 5.46 10.96
CA LEU A 79 24.01 6.36 10.00
C LEU A 79 23.76 7.84 10.33
N ARG A 80 22.55 8.20 10.80
CA ARG A 80 22.26 9.58 11.25
C ARG A 80 23.08 10.00 12.47
N GLU A 81 23.32 9.05 13.36
CA GLU A 81 24.08 9.27 14.59
C GLU A 81 25.61 9.17 14.36
N GLY A 82 26.05 8.93 13.11
CA GLY A 82 27.46 8.73 12.75
C GLY A 82 28.05 7.43 13.32
N GLN A 83 27.18 6.46 13.64
CA GLN A 83 27.59 5.15 14.10
C GLN A 83 27.86 4.22 12.92
N HIS A 84 28.89 3.38 13.06
CA HIS A 84 29.24 2.41 12.04
C HIS A 84 28.25 1.24 11.97
N LEU A 85 28.01 0.77 10.74
CA LEU A 85 27.25 -0.44 10.49
C LEU A 85 28.18 -1.66 10.33
N THR A 86 27.64 -2.84 10.58
CA THR A 86 28.30 -4.12 10.29
C THR A 86 27.60 -4.88 9.14
N SER A 87 26.44 -4.43 8.75
CA SER A 87 25.64 -4.88 7.61
C SER A 87 24.78 -3.71 7.14
N PHE A 88 24.29 -3.79 5.93
CA PHE A 88 23.42 -2.77 5.37
C PHE A 88 22.30 -3.45 4.56
N MET A 89 21.10 -2.92 4.64
CA MET A 89 19.97 -3.33 3.83
C MET A 89 19.20 -2.09 3.38
N ALA A 90 19.12 -1.89 2.07
CA ALA A 90 18.28 -0.86 1.48
C ALA A 90 16.87 -1.37 1.19
N PRO A 91 15.85 -0.48 1.20
CA PRO A 91 14.60 -0.76 0.51
C PRO A 91 14.84 -1.09 -0.97
N HIS A 92 13.91 -1.81 -1.60
CA HIS A 92 14.00 -2.16 -3.02
C HIS A 92 13.76 -0.95 -3.95
N PHE A 93 14.58 0.08 -3.83
CA PHE A 93 14.48 1.32 -4.61
C PHE A 93 14.62 1.08 -6.11
N ASP A 94 15.51 0.17 -6.53
CA ASP A 94 15.74 -0.22 -7.92
C ASP A 94 14.49 -0.81 -8.56
N SER A 95 13.83 -1.73 -7.87
CA SER A 95 12.59 -2.35 -8.31
C SER A 95 11.45 -1.33 -8.38
N LEU A 96 11.35 -0.44 -7.38
CA LEU A 96 10.35 0.63 -7.40
C LEU A 96 10.60 1.58 -8.59
N GLN A 97 11.86 2.01 -8.80
CA GLN A 97 12.22 2.88 -9.93
C GLN A 97 11.81 2.27 -11.26
N LYS A 98 12.18 1.01 -11.49
CA LYS A 98 11.86 0.27 -12.71
C LYS A 98 10.35 0.16 -12.93
N ASN A 99 9.62 -0.21 -11.88
CA ASN A 99 8.17 -0.42 -11.97
C ASN A 99 7.40 0.88 -12.17
N LEU A 100 7.78 1.97 -11.46
CA LEU A 100 7.18 3.29 -11.64
C LEU A 100 7.49 3.88 -13.01
N GLN A 101 8.72 3.70 -13.52
CA GLN A 101 9.08 4.14 -14.86
C GLN A 101 8.26 3.40 -15.93
N ALA A 102 8.15 2.08 -15.83
CA ALA A 102 7.34 1.28 -16.74
C ALA A 102 5.85 1.67 -16.70
N ALA A 103 5.32 1.98 -15.51
CA ALA A 103 3.97 2.48 -15.37
C ALA A 103 3.80 3.86 -16.03
N LYS A 104 4.78 4.77 -15.85
CA LYS A 104 4.79 6.10 -16.47
C LYS A 104 4.82 6.02 -17.99
N ASP A 105 5.64 5.12 -18.54
CA ASP A 105 5.77 4.91 -19.99
C ASP A 105 4.46 4.37 -20.61
N ALA A 106 3.68 3.61 -19.83
CA ALA A 106 2.34 3.17 -20.21
C ALA A 106 1.27 4.27 -20.10
N GLY A 107 1.55 5.36 -19.38
CA GLY A 107 0.69 6.52 -19.22
C GLY A 107 0.53 6.99 -17.78
N VAL A 108 0.00 8.19 -17.58
CA VAL A 108 -0.34 8.76 -16.27
C VAL A 108 -1.82 9.08 -16.25
N PRO A 109 -2.66 8.23 -15.63
CA PRO A 109 -4.12 8.32 -15.78
C PRO A 109 -4.76 9.50 -15.04
N TYR A 110 -4.08 10.10 -14.06
CA TYR A 110 -4.56 11.24 -13.29
C TYR A 110 -3.53 12.38 -13.32
N ASP A 111 -3.98 13.61 -13.59
CA ASP A 111 -3.09 14.76 -13.75
C ASP A 111 -2.35 15.10 -12.44
N ASP A 112 -2.99 14.93 -11.28
CA ASP A 112 -2.42 15.18 -9.96
C ASP A 112 -1.35 14.15 -9.54
N MET A 113 -1.18 13.05 -10.29
CA MET A 113 -0.10 12.10 -10.10
C MET A 113 1.22 12.55 -10.74
N LYS A 114 1.19 13.41 -11.78
CA LYS A 114 2.37 13.71 -12.63
C LYS A 114 3.53 14.27 -11.81
N GLU A 115 3.28 15.37 -11.08
CA GLU A 115 4.31 16.04 -10.30
C GLU A 115 4.88 15.17 -9.16
N PRO A 116 4.06 14.50 -8.31
CA PRO A 116 4.58 13.57 -7.30
C PRO A 116 5.38 12.42 -7.89
N LEU A 117 4.94 11.84 -9.02
CA LEU A 117 5.65 10.76 -9.71
C LEU A 117 7.02 11.21 -10.21
N ASP A 118 7.10 12.38 -10.84
CA ASP A 118 8.36 12.93 -11.34
C ASP A 118 9.35 13.20 -10.20
N LYS A 119 8.87 13.71 -9.06
CA LYS A 119 9.70 13.91 -7.86
C LYS A 119 10.26 12.59 -7.33
N VAL A 120 9.42 11.58 -7.20
CA VAL A 120 9.86 10.25 -6.72
C VAL A 120 10.91 9.66 -7.67
N LEU A 121 10.65 9.66 -8.99
CA LEU A 121 11.59 9.14 -9.99
C LEU A 121 12.92 9.90 -9.99
N ALA A 122 12.89 11.21 -9.77
CA ALA A 122 14.11 12.01 -9.68
C ALA A 122 14.98 11.59 -8.48
N VAL A 123 14.38 11.45 -7.29
CA VAL A 123 15.14 11.01 -6.09
C VAL A 123 15.58 9.56 -6.23
N LEU A 124 14.76 8.67 -6.83
CA LEU A 124 15.16 7.28 -7.07
C LEU A 124 16.40 7.17 -7.98
N LYS A 125 16.51 8.05 -8.97
CA LYS A 125 17.71 8.12 -9.83
C LYS A 125 18.99 8.37 -9.04
N ASP A 126 18.89 9.15 -7.96
CA ASP A 126 20.05 9.53 -7.16
C ASP A 126 20.32 8.56 -6.00
N ILE A 127 19.28 7.99 -5.36
CA ILE A 127 19.44 7.11 -4.22
C ILE A 127 19.83 5.68 -4.61
N VAL A 128 19.33 5.16 -5.74
CA VAL A 128 19.61 3.78 -6.19
C VAL A 128 21.11 3.51 -6.30
N PRO A 129 21.92 4.32 -6.99
CA PRO A 129 23.35 4.05 -7.09
C PRO A 129 24.05 4.14 -5.72
N VAL A 130 23.67 5.07 -4.85
CA VAL A 130 24.26 5.20 -3.50
C VAL A 130 23.91 4.00 -2.62
N ALA A 131 22.66 3.55 -2.66
CA ALA A 131 22.22 2.37 -1.93
C ALA A 131 22.95 1.10 -2.40
N SER A 132 23.06 0.91 -3.72
CA SER A 132 23.77 -0.24 -4.31
C SER A 132 25.26 -0.24 -3.98
N GLU A 133 25.88 0.94 -3.92
CA GLU A 133 27.29 1.07 -3.56
C GLU A 133 27.53 0.74 -2.08
N LEU A 134 26.64 1.17 -1.17
CA LEU A 134 26.67 0.79 0.24
C LEU A 134 26.41 -0.70 0.42
N ASP A 135 25.44 -1.27 -0.28
CA ASP A 135 25.12 -2.69 -0.22
C ASP A 135 26.33 -3.55 -0.60
N THR A 136 26.94 -3.28 -1.75
CA THR A 136 28.18 -3.94 -2.19
C THR A 136 29.31 -3.77 -1.19
N TYR A 137 29.48 -2.57 -0.61
CA TYR A 137 30.53 -2.27 0.35
C TYR A 137 30.42 -3.13 1.61
N TYR A 138 29.20 -3.35 2.10
CA TYR A 138 28.97 -4.20 3.28
C TYR A 138 28.97 -5.69 2.94
N GLU A 139 28.41 -6.10 1.80
CA GLU A 139 28.48 -7.50 1.34
C GLU A 139 29.90 -8.01 1.20
N THR A 140 30.80 -7.17 0.70
CA THR A 140 32.21 -7.51 0.53
C THR A 140 33.09 -7.30 1.77
N ASN A 141 32.50 -6.85 2.89
CA ASN A 141 33.23 -6.47 4.11
C ASN A 141 34.36 -5.42 3.89
N SER A 142 34.23 -4.60 2.85
CA SER A 142 35.23 -3.61 2.49
C SER A 142 35.49 -2.56 3.58
N TYR A 143 34.51 -2.36 4.49
CA TYR A 143 34.62 -1.49 5.65
C TYR A 143 35.76 -1.87 6.60
N GLN A 144 36.17 -3.15 6.61
CA GLN A 144 37.31 -3.60 7.41
C GLN A 144 38.66 -3.15 6.79
N ALA A 145 38.70 -3.01 5.47
CA ALA A 145 39.93 -2.63 4.76
C ALA A 145 40.19 -1.13 4.78
N ASP A 146 39.15 -0.30 4.75
CA ASP A 146 39.25 1.17 4.68
C ASP A 146 38.86 1.88 5.98
N ASN A 147 38.66 1.13 7.06
CA ASN A 147 38.21 1.67 8.36
C ASN A 147 37.00 2.60 8.25
N TYR A 148 35.99 2.17 7.52
CA TYR A 148 34.71 2.88 7.28
C TYR A 148 34.84 4.20 6.50
N ALA A 149 35.92 4.46 5.80
CA ALA A 149 36.10 5.72 5.05
C ALA A 149 35.01 5.94 4.00
N LYS A 150 34.62 4.89 3.29
CA LYS A 150 33.55 4.96 2.29
C LYS A 150 32.17 5.16 2.94
N GLU A 151 31.87 4.52 4.07
CA GLU A 151 30.65 4.76 4.84
C GLU A 151 30.55 6.22 5.28
N GLN A 152 31.63 6.79 5.81
CA GLN A 152 31.68 8.19 6.23
C GLN A 152 31.39 9.16 5.09
N GLN A 153 31.75 8.80 3.86
CA GLN A 153 31.45 9.58 2.65
C GLN A 153 30.00 9.39 2.18
N LEU A 154 29.52 8.16 2.08
CA LEU A 154 28.23 7.83 1.47
C LEU A 154 27.06 7.85 2.45
N GLY A 155 27.29 7.52 3.74
CA GLY A 155 26.24 7.43 4.75
C GLY A 155 25.42 8.71 4.91
N PRO A 156 26.03 9.89 5.11
CA PRO A 156 25.30 11.15 5.19
C PRO A 156 24.49 11.46 3.92
N LYS A 157 25.06 11.18 2.74
CA LYS A 157 24.40 11.36 1.45
C LYS A 157 23.20 10.41 1.31
N TYR A 158 23.38 9.15 1.69
CA TYR A 158 22.27 8.17 1.67
C TYR A 158 21.13 8.58 2.59
N VAL A 159 21.41 9.00 3.82
CA VAL A 159 20.40 9.48 4.78
C VAL A 159 19.65 10.69 4.24
N GLN A 160 20.33 11.66 3.64
CA GLN A 160 19.70 12.83 3.02
C GLN A 160 18.74 12.41 1.88
N LEU A 161 19.21 11.54 0.98
CA LEU A 161 18.39 11.04 -0.14
C LEU A 161 17.21 10.18 0.35
N TYR A 162 17.41 9.40 1.40
CA TYR A 162 16.37 8.63 2.05
C TYR A 162 15.22 9.52 2.56
N ASP A 163 15.55 10.62 3.24
CA ASP A 163 14.54 11.58 3.72
C ASP A 163 13.82 12.28 2.57
N GLN A 164 14.55 12.68 1.52
CA GLN A 164 13.97 13.27 0.32
C GLN A 164 13.06 12.28 -0.39
N PHE A 165 13.46 11.01 -0.47
CA PHE A 165 12.66 9.95 -1.06
C PHE A 165 11.33 9.80 -0.33
N TYR A 166 11.33 9.62 0.99
CA TYR A 166 10.08 9.43 1.72
C TYR A 166 9.18 10.67 1.71
N ALA A 167 9.76 11.87 1.69
CA ALA A 167 8.99 13.10 1.54
C ALA A 167 8.25 13.17 0.18
N ALA A 168 8.92 12.75 -0.91
CA ALA A 168 8.30 12.69 -2.24
C ALA A 168 7.35 11.49 -2.39
N TYR A 169 7.77 10.33 -1.88
CA TYR A 169 7.01 9.08 -1.96
C TYR A 169 5.66 9.17 -1.27
N ASN A 170 5.60 9.74 -0.07
CA ASN A 170 4.36 9.92 0.66
C ASN A 170 3.35 10.79 -0.10
N GLN A 171 3.82 11.76 -0.91
CA GLN A 171 2.92 12.57 -1.75
C GLN A 171 2.33 11.72 -2.89
N LEU A 172 3.15 10.91 -3.55
CA LEU A 172 2.68 10.02 -4.62
C LEU A 172 1.72 8.95 -4.07
N ASP A 173 2.10 8.32 -2.96
CA ASP A 173 1.31 7.29 -2.30
C ASP A 173 -0.08 7.81 -1.89
N ALA A 174 -0.15 9.02 -1.31
CA ALA A 174 -1.40 9.65 -0.94
C ALA A 174 -2.33 9.91 -2.15
N VAL A 175 -1.78 10.34 -3.30
CA VAL A 175 -2.56 10.54 -4.52
C VAL A 175 -3.05 9.21 -5.08
N ILE A 176 -2.19 8.18 -5.11
CA ILE A 176 -2.57 6.83 -5.55
C ILE A 176 -3.67 6.27 -4.64
N HIS A 177 -3.51 6.39 -3.31
CA HIS A 177 -4.50 5.93 -2.34
C HIS A 177 -5.85 6.61 -2.53
N LYS A 178 -5.89 7.93 -2.68
CA LYS A 178 -7.10 8.71 -2.96
C LYS A 178 -7.84 8.16 -4.17
N HIS A 179 -7.18 8.06 -5.32
CA HIS A 179 -7.82 7.58 -6.55
C HIS A 179 -8.20 6.10 -6.50
N ASN A 180 -7.42 5.28 -5.80
CA ASN A 180 -7.77 3.89 -5.58
C ASN A 180 -9.08 3.78 -4.78
N THR A 181 -9.20 4.53 -3.69
CA THR A 181 -10.40 4.57 -2.85
C THR A 181 -11.62 5.05 -3.64
N GLU A 182 -11.48 6.14 -4.42
CA GLU A 182 -12.54 6.65 -5.30
C GLU A 182 -13.00 5.60 -6.32
N ASN A 183 -12.07 4.92 -6.99
CA ASN A 183 -12.38 3.86 -7.96
C ASN A 183 -13.10 2.67 -7.29
N GLN A 184 -12.67 2.27 -6.10
CA GLN A 184 -13.29 1.17 -5.37
C GLN A 184 -14.69 1.51 -4.86
N GLN A 185 -14.92 2.75 -4.44
CA GLN A 185 -16.25 3.25 -4.08
C GLN A 185 -17.20 3.27 -5.28
N ALA A 186 -16.70 3.74 -6.44
CA ALA A 186 -17.48 3.71 -7.68
C ALA A 186 -17.85 2.26 -8.08
N HIS A 187 -16.90 1.34 -7.95
CA HIS A 187 -17.15 -0.08 -8.22
C HIS A 187 -18.18 -0.69 -7.25
N LEU A 188 -18.10 -0.39 -5.95
CA LEU A 188 -19.13 -0.81 -4.98
C LEU A 188 -20.52 -0.32 -5.38
N LYS A 189 -20.63 0.94 -5.82
CA LYS A 189 -21.91 1.50 -6.31
C LYS A 189 -22.43 0.72 -7.52
N GLU A 190 -21.59 0.44 -8.51
CA GLU A 190 -21.95 -0.34 -9.70
C GLU A 190 -22.43 -1.77 -9.34
N LEU A 191 -21.75 -2.43 -8.39
CA LEU A 191 -22.16 -3.76 -7.90
C LEU A 191 -23.55 -3.73 -7.24
N LYS A 192 -23.82 -2.72 -6.39
CA LYS A 192 -25.11 -2.53 -5.75
C LYS A 192 -26.23 -2.26 -6.78
N GLU A 193 -26.00 -1.38 -7.73
CA GLU A 193 -26.93 -1.03 -8.81
C GLU A 193 -27.22 -2.21 -9.75
N SER A 194 -26.24 -3.09 -9.97
CA SER A 194 -26.40 -4.30 -10.78
C SER A 194 -27.01 -5.49 -10.03
N GLY A 195 -27.34 -5.33 -8.74
CA GLY A 195 -27.95 -6.38 -7.91
C GLY A 195 -27.00 -7.51 -7.49
N LYS A 196 -25.68 -7.33 -7.66
CA LYS A 196 -24.66 -8.31 -7.28
C LYS A 196 -24.40 -8.25 -5.77
N LYS A 197 -25.25 -8.90 -4.99
CA LYS A 197 -25.27 -8.75 -3.52
C LYS A 197 -24.01 -9.26 -2.83
N ASN A 198 -23.54 -10.46 -3.17
CA ASN A 198 -22.36 -11.06 -2.56
C ASN A 198 -21.09 -10.29 -2.95
N ALA A 199 -20.95 -9.90 -4.22
CA ALA A 199 -19.82 -9.10 -4.69
C ALA A 199 -19.80 -7.70 -4.04
N ALA A 200 -20.97 -7.05 -3.94
CA ALA A 200 -21.08 -5.77 -3.25
C ALA A 200 -20.71 -5.87 -1.76
N ALA A 201 -21.14 -6.93 -1.07
CA ALA A 201 -20.79 -7.17 0.33
C ALA A 201 -19.28 -7.43 0.49
N ALA A 202 -18.66 -8.21 -0.39
CA ALA A 202 -17.21 -8.44 -0.36
C ALA A 202 -16.42 -7.13 -0.58
N GLN A 203 -16.86 -6.29 -1.53
CA GLN A 203 -16.26 -4.98 -1.77
C GLN A 203 -16.46 -4.02 -0.58
N GLU A 204 -17.62 -4.06 0.07
CA GLU A 204 -17.90 -3.26 1.26
C GLU A 204 -17.01 -3.67 2.44
N VAL A 205 -16.83 -4.97 2.69
CA VAL A 205 -15.89 -5.50 3.69
C VAL A 205 -14.48 -4.94 3.46
N HIS A 206 -14.01 -4.98 2.23
CA HIS A 206 -12.69 -4.47 1.86
C HIS A 206 -12.57 -2.97 2.17
N LEU A 207 -13.48 -2.15 1.67
CA LEU A 207 -13.45 -0.69 1.86
C LEU A 207 -13.53 -0.29 3.33
N ARG A 208 -14.43 -0.92 4.10
CA ARG A 208 -14.59 -0.62 5.53
C ARG A 208 -13.35 -0.99 6.34
N LEU A 209 -12.75 -2.17 6.06
CA LEU A 209 -11.54 -2.58 6.77
C LEU A 209 -10.36 -1.66 6.43
N THR A 210 -10.19 -1.28 5.16
CA THR A 210 -9.18 -0.31 4.74
C THR A 210 -9.37 1.02 5.45
N ALA A 211 -10.58 1.59 5.42
CA ALA A 211 -10.88 2.88 6.06
C ALA A 211 -10.66 2.86 7.58
N LEU A 212 -10.96 1.74 8.26
CA LEU A 212 -10.66 1.57 9.68
C LEU A 212 -9.15 1.66 9.96
N LEU A 213 -8.34 0.96 9.16
CA LEU A 213 -6.89 0.93 9.35
C LEU A 213 -6.22 2.25 8.93
N ASP A 214 -6.72 2.93 7.91
CA ASP A 214 -6.29 4.28 7.53
C ASP A 214 -6.52 5.29 8.67
N GLY A 215 -7.53 5.05 9.51
CA GLY A 215 -7.80 5.85 10.71
C GLY A 215 -6.80 5.63 11.85
N PHE A 216 -5.94 4.61 11.79
CA PHE A 216 -4.91 4.35 12.81
C PHE A 216 -3.65 5.21 12.58
N GLU A 217 -3.84 6.52 12.57
CA GLU A 217 -2.76 7.46 12.34
C GLU A 217 -1.78 7.51 13.53
N GLU A 218 -0.51 7.69 13.20
CA GLU A 218 0.54 7.84 14.20
C GLU A 218 0.30 9.05 15.13
N GLY A 219 0.43 8.81 16.43
CA GLY A 219 0.29 9.85 17.45
C GLY A 219 -1.15 10.24 17.76
N LYS A 220 -2.14 9.71 17.06
CA LYS A 220 -3.55 9.83 17.42
C LYS A 220 -3.97 8.69 18.34
N GLN A 221 -4.81 9.01 19.31
CA GLN A 221 -5.41 7.99 20.16
C GLN A 221 -6.46 7.20 19.37
N ILE A 222 -6.32 5.88 19.34
CA ILE A 222 -7.30 5.00 18.72
C ILE A 222 -8.47 4.82 19.69
N ASP A 223 -9.69 5.10 19.24
CA ASP A 223 -10.89 4.69 19.98
C ASP A 223 -11.10 3.18 19.79
N VAL A 224 -10.62 2.42 20.77
CA VAL A 224 -10.67 0.95 20.76
C VAL A 224 -12.10 0.42 20.72
N ASN A 225 -13.05 1.11 21.37
CA ASN A 225 -14.44 0.68 21.37
C ASN A 225 -15.09 0.88 20.01
N ALA A 226 -14.92 2.06 19.41
CA ALA A 226 -15.41 2.34 18.06
C ALA A 226 -14.77 1.39 17.02
N ALA A 227 -13.44 1.14 17.12
CA ALA A 227 -12.76 0.21 16.24
C ALA A 227 -13.32 -1.23 16.37
N ASN A 228 -13.56 -1.73 17.58
CA ASN A 228 -14.14 -3.05 17.78
C ASN A 228 -15.59 -3.14 17.28
N GLN A 229 -16.39 -2.09 17.41
CA GLN A 229 -17.75 -2.04 16.85
C GLN A 229 -17.71 -2.10 15.32
N GLU A 230 -16.80 -1.35 14.67
CA GLU A 230 -16.62 -1.38 13.24
C GLU A 230 -16.14 -2.77 12.74
N LEU A 231 -15.20 -3.40 13.44
CA LEU A 231 -14.78 -4.77 13.15
C LEU A 231 -15.93 -5.77 13.25
N GLN A 232 -16.84 -5.60 14.22
CA GLN A 232 -18.03 -6.44 14.32
C GLN A 232 -18.95 -6.21 13.12
N GLY A 233 -19.22 -4.96 12.75
CA GLY A 233 -20.03 -4.64 11.58
C GLY A 233 -19.44 -5.20 10.27
N ILE A 234 -18.12 -5.17 10.12
CA ILE A 234 -17.42 -5.80 8.99
C ILE A 234 -17.64 -7.32 8.97
N MET A 235 -17.54 -7.98 10.13
CA MET A 235 -17.83 -9.42 10.25
C MET A 235 -19.27 -9.74 9.88
N ASP A 236 -20.24 -8.93 10.29
CA ASP A 236 -21.65 -9.13 9.99
C ASP A 236 -21.92 -9.04 8.48
N VAL A 237 -21.33 -8.04 7.79
CA VAL A 237 -21.37 -7.95 6.33
C VAL A 237 -20.70 -9.17 5.69
N SER A 238 -19.54 -9.58 6.16
CA SER A 238 -18.85 -10.78 5.65
C SER A 238 -19.68 -12.05 5.84
N ASN A 239 -20.41 -12.17 6.94
CA ASN A 239 -21.27 -13.32 7.23
C ASN A 239 -22.52 -13.37 6.34
N SER A 240 -22.95 -12.26 5.77
CA SER A 240 -24.07 -12.21 4.81
C SER A 240 -23.71 -12.76 3.43
N ILE A 241 -22.41 -12.95 3.13
CA ILE A 241 -21.94 -13.49 1.84
C ILE A 241 -22.15 -15.00 1.85
N THR A 242 -23.02 -15.48 0.98
CA THR A 242 -23.41 -16.90 0.92
C THR A 242 -22.61 -17.73 -0.08
N SER A 243 -21.83 -17.06 -0.95
CA SER A 243 -21.04 -17.75 -1.96
C SER A 243 -19.87 -18.54 -1.36
N PRO A 244 -19.71 -19.84 -1.70
CA PRO A 244 -18.59 -20.66 -1.23
C PRO A 244 -17.23 -20.17 -1.76
N GLU A 245 -17.21 -19.45 -2.88
CA GLU A 245 -15.99 -18.84 -3.44
C GLU A 245 -15.34 -17.83 -2.48
N TYR A 246 -16.13 -17.26 -1.56
CA TYR A 246 -15.65 -16.30 -0.56
C TYR A 246 -14.99 -16.95 0.66
N ASN A 247 -15.13 -18.26 0.88
CA ASN A 247 -14.70 -18.92 2.12
C ASN A 247 -13.20 -18.71 2.43
N SER A 248 -12.33 -18.82 1.44
CA SER A 248 -10.89 -18.59 1.64
C SER A 248 -10.59 -17.13 2.04
N THR A 249 -11.26 -16.19 1.42
CA THR A 249 -11.13 -14.76 1.73
C THR A 249 -11.70 -14.45 3.11
N LYS A 250 -12.82 -15.05 3.50
CA LYS A 250 -13.41 -14.94 4.84
C LYS A 250 -12.45 -15.44 5.92
N ASN A 251 -11.75 -16.55 5.69
CA ASN A 251 -10.75 -17.05 6.65
C ASN A 251 -9.57 -16.07 6.81
N SER A 252 -9.11 -15.48 5.71
CA SER A 252 -8.06 -14.45 5.75
C SER A 252 -8.54 -13.19 6.48
N LEU A 253 -9.79 -12.76 6.26
CA LEU A 253 -10.42 -11.65 6.98
C LEU A 253 -10.48 -11.92 8.49
N ASN A 254 -10.96 -13.11 8.89
CA ASN A 254 -11.07 -13.47 10.31
C ASN A 254 -9.70 -13.43 11.01
N THR A 255 -8.64 -13.88 10.30
CA THR A 255 -7.27 -13.79 10.81
C THR A 255 -6.84 -12.32 10.96
N ALA A 256 -7.10 -11.49 9.95
CA ALA A 256 -6.77 -10.06 10.01
C ALA A 256 -7.50 -9.36 11.17
N ILE A 257 -8.81 -9.59 11.32
CA ILE A 257 -9.60 -9.03 12.42
C ILE A 257 -9.05 -9.48 13.79
N GLY A 258 -8.66 -10.75 13.92
CA GLY A 258 -8.03 -11.25 15.15
C GLY A 258 -6.74 -10.49 15.50
N ARG A 259 -5.86 -10.26 14.50
CA ARG A 259 -4.60 -9.52 14.70
C ARG A 259 -4.83 -8.03 14.98
N ILE A 260 -5.83 -7.42 14.33
CA ILE A 260 -6.22 -6.04 14.63
C ILE A 260 -6.68 -5.90 16.08
N ARG A 261 -7.54 -6.81 16.56
CA ARG A 261 -7.99 -6.81 17.97
C ARG A 261 -6.84 -7.01 18.94
N THR A 262 -5.86 -7.86 18.62
CA THR A 262 -4.65 -8.04 19.44
C THR A 262 -3.86 -6.73 19.51
N PHE A 263 -3.64 -6.07 18.38
CA PHE A 263 -2.97 -4.77 18.32
C PHE A 263 -3.75 -3.70 19.12
N LEU A 264 -5.07 -3.64 19.01
CA LEU A 264 -5.89 -2.69 19.77
C LEU A 264 -5.76 -2.88 21.29
N GLY A 265 -5.42 -4.10 21.74
CA GLY A 265 -5.27 -4.42 23.15
C GLY A 265 -4.03 -3.82 23.82
N ASP A 266 -2.89 -3.72 23.12
CA ASP A 266 -1.61 -3.28 23.71
C ASP A 266 -0.79 -2.32 22.84
N GLN A 267 -1.13 -2.16 21.57
CA GLN A 267 -0.53 -1.25 20.57
C GLN A 267 1.01 -1.38 20.50
N THR A 268 1.53 -2.61 20.61
CA THR A 268 2.96 -2.88 20.47
C THR A 268 3.38 -2.89 18.98
N ASN A 269 4.68 -2.68 18.73
CA ASN A 269 5.22 -2.74 17.35
C ASN A 269 5.09 -4.15 16.74
N ASP A 270 5.28 -5.20 17.55
CA ASP A 270 5.18 -6.58 17.08
C ASP A 270 3.75 -6.90 16.65
N HIS A 271 2.75 -6.52 17.45
CA HIS A 271 1.34 -6.70 17.09
C HIS A 271 0.89 -5.81 15.94
N TYR A 272 1.49 -4.63 15.79
CA TYR A 272 1.29 -3.81 14.60
C TYR A 272 1.79 -4.52 13.33
N ASN A 273 3.00 -5.05 13.35
CA ASN A 273 3.55 -5.79 12.21
C ASN A 273 2.70 -7.02 11.85
N ASP A 274 2.27 -7.79 12.86
CA ASP A 274 1.36 -8.93 12.70
C ASP A 274 0.02 -8.50 12.06
N MET A 275 -0.53 -7.37 12.51
CA MET A 275 -1.76 -6.78 11.97
C MET A 275 -1.58 -6.44 10.50
N VAL A 276 -0.52 -5.71 10.15
CA VAL A 276 -0.23 -5.31 8.76
C VAL A 276 -0.02 -6.53 7.87
N GLU A 277 0.75 -7.52 8.30
CA GLU A 277 0.99 -8.73 7.52
C GLU A 277 -0.30 -9.52 7.28
N SER A 278 -1.17 -9.63 8.28
CA SER A 278 -2.44 -10.34 8.14
C SER A 278 -3.43 -9.57 7.26
N TYR A 279 -3.46 -8.23 7.34
CA TYR A 279 -4.22 -7.39 6.42
C TYR A 279 -3.73 -7.57 4.98
N ASN A 280 -2.43 -7.53 4.73
CA ASN A 280 -1.88 -7.73 3.38
C ASN A 280 -2.23 -9.12 2.82
N ARG A 281 -2.28 -10.17 3.66
CA ARG A 281 -2.76 -11.49 3.25
C ARG A 281 -4.26 -11.48 2.87
N PHE A 282 -5.08 -10.75 3.63
CA PHE A 282 -6.49 -10.55 3.29
C PHE A 282 -6.62 -9.82 1.95
N ILE A 283 -5.90 -8.72 1.73
CA ILE A 283 -5.90 -8.00 0.44
C ILE A 283 -5.45 -8.91 -0.71
N GLY A 284 -4.39 -9.69 -0.50
CA GLY A 284 -3.96 -10.69 -1.48
C GLY A 284 -5.03 -11.75 -1.79
N SER A 285 -5.87 -12.11 -0.81
CA SER A 285 -7.00 -13.00 -1.03
C SER A 285 -8.14 -12.31 -1.80
N MET A 286 -8.46 -11.05 -1.46
CA MET A 286 -9.43 -10.23 -2.20
C MET A 286 -9.01 -10.06 -3.67
N ASN A 287 -7.74 -9.81 -3.94
CA ASN A 287 -7.21 -9.64 -5.29
C ASN A 287 -7.30 -10.91 -6.16
N ARG A 288 -7.36 -12.09 -5.55
CA ARG A 288 -7.55 -13.38 -6.25
C ARG A 288 -9.02 -13.78 -6.39
N LEU A 289 -9.91 -13.09 -5.68
CA LEU A 289 -11.33 -13.40 -5.69
C LEU A 289 -11.98 -12.99 -7.01
N ASP A 290 -12.60 -13.93 -7.71
CA ASP A 290 -13.38 -13.62 -8.90
C ASP A 290 -14.79 -13.11 -8.50
N MET A 291 -14.91 -11.78 -8.40
CA MET A 291 -16.14 -11.10 -8.02
C MET A 291 -17.35 -11.49 -8.89
N ASN A 292 -17.12 -11.94 -10.15
CA ASN A 292 -18.20 -12.34 -11.05
C ASN A 292 -18.78 -13.71 -10.71
N LYS A 293 -18.10 -14.51 -9.91
CA LYS A 293 -18.58 -15.81 -9.46
C LYS A 293 -19.36 -15.78 -8.16
N LEU A 294 -19.30 -14.67 -7.41
CA LEU A 294 -19.90 -14.58 -6.09
C LEU A 294 -21.44 -14.59 -6.11
N ASP A 295 -22.04 -14.17 -7.19
CA ASP A 295 -23.51 -14.06 -7.36
C ASP A 295 -24.05 -15.01 -8.45
N LYS A 296 -23.33 -16.15 -8.71
CA LYS A 296 -23.77 -17.20 -9.64
C LYS A 296 -24.53 -18.30 -8.96
#